data_4a01a663d9afb1d65ecaab293f3d29ec
#
_entry.id   4a01a663d9afb1d65ecaab293f3d29ec
#
_cell.length_a   1.000
_cell.length_b   1.000
_cell.length_c   1.000
_cell.angle_alpha   90.00
_cell.angle_beta   90.00
_cell.angle_gamma   90.00
#
_symmetry.space_group_name_H-M   'P 1'
#
loop_
_entity.id
_entity.type
_entity.pdbx_description
1 polymer ?
#
loop_
_entity_poly.entity_id
_entity_poly.type
_entity_poly.pdbx_seq_one_letter_code
_entity_poly.pdbx_strand_id
1 'polypeptide(L)'
;MRNLLFLARVVVVSFIVSLQLYAQPYPTTSYQLDEEGKTIVKWLGSEAELDLSSDPAFSAIETIGSKAFANCRDLKTIILPEKTTNIEGGAFSDCNELAEITWSNALVSIGEDAFFACKRLKKIDLKSVQNIGNTAFSGCAALEEIFLPKTLEELGYSAFTFCIYNHRTTKTNQKYPSVNL
;
A
#
# COMPACT_ATOMS: atom_id res chain seq x y z
N MET A 1 -9.24 47.36 -28.07
CA MET A 1 -9.58 47.00 -26.70
C MET A 1 -10.35 45.67 -26.55
N ARG A 2 -10.99 45.08 -27.59
CA ARG A 2 -11.72 43.78 -27.50
C ARG A 2 -10.81 42.53 -27.49
N ASN A 3 -9.58 42.60 -28.04
CA ASN A 3 -8.71 41.43 -28.14
C ASN A 3 -7.89 41.13 -26.87
N LEU A 4 -7.69 42.13 -25.99
CA LEU A 4 -6.91 41.90 -24.74
C LEU A 4 -7.73 41.08 -23.71
N LEU A 5 -9.05 41.27 -23.69
CA LEU A 5 -9.96 40.50 -22.79
C LEU A 5 -10.12 39.04 -23.23
N PHE A 6 -9.98 38.74 -24.54
CA PHE A 6 -10.09 37.39 -25.06
C PHE A 6 -8.81 36.56 -24.75
N LEU A 7 -7.64 37.19 -24.87
CA LEU A 7 -6.36 36.57 -24.51
C LEU A 7 -6.27 36.27 -23.00
N ALA A 8 -6.75 37.18 -22.16
CA ALA A 8 -6.78 36.96 -20.71
C ALA A 8 -7.69 35.79 -20.31
N ARG A 9 -8.84 35.61 -20.98
CA ARG A 9 -9.74 34.47 -20.73
C ARG A 9 -9.15 33.14 -21.20
N VAL A 10 -8.47 33.11 -22.34
CA VAL A 10 -7.84 31.86 -22.85
C VAL A 10 -6.67 31.44 -21.97
N VAL A 11 -5.87 32.38 -21.48
CA VAL A 11 -4.74 32.07 -20.56
C VAL A 11 -5.25 31.58 -19.21
N VAL A 12 -6.31 32.17 -18.66
CA VAL A 12 -6.89 31.72 -17.38
C VAL A 12 -7.52 30.35 -17.51
N VAL A 13 -8.23 30.04 -18.61
CA VAL A 13 -8.81 28.72 -18.84
C VAL A 13 -7.72 27.67 -19.07
N SER A 14 -6.65 28.03 -19.79
CA SER A 14 -5.49 27.13 -20.00
C SER A 14 -4.73 26.86 -18.69
N PHE A 15 -4.63 27.86 -17.80
CA PHE A 15 -4.00 27.69 -16.48
C PHE A 15 -4.86 26.85 -15.53
N ILE A 16 -6.19 26.98 -15.58
CA ILE A 16 -7.12 26.17 -14.77
C ILE A 16 -7.12 24.71 -15.27
N VAL A 17 -7.05 24.48 -16.58
CA VAL A 17 -7.01 23.12 -17.16
C VAL A 17 -5.67 22.44 -16.86
N SER A 18 -4.56 23.18 -16.80
CA SER A 18 -3.25 22.62 -16.45
C SER A 18 -3.11 22.33 -14.94
N LEU A 19 -3.87 23.04 -14.07
CA LEU A 19 -3.91 22.72 -12.63
C LEU A 19 -4.72 21.44 -12.33
N GLN A 20 -5.61 21.02 -13.22
CA GLN A 20 -6.43 19.80 -13.03
C GLN A 20 -5.67 18.50 -13.36
N LEU A 21 -4.46 18.57 -13.89
CA LEU A 21 -3.62 17.39 -14.21
C LEU A 21 -2.71 16.96 -13.04
N TYR A 22 -2.62 17.77 -11.98
CA TYR A 22 -1.96 17.33 -10.75
C TYR A 22 -3.00 16.74 -9.82
N ALA A 23 -2.78 15.51 -9.36
CA ALA A 23 -3.57 14.95 -8.28
C ALA A 23 -3.65 15.98 -7.15
N GLN A 24 -4.87 16.32 -6.69
CA GLN A 24 -5.01 17.24 -5.57
C GLN A 24 -4.44 16.56 -4.33
N PRO A 25 -3.59 17.24 -3.55
CA PRO A 25 -3.03 16.65 -2.34
C PRO A 25 -4.16 16.23 -1.39
N TYR A 26 -3.96 15.12 -0.69
CA TYR A 26 -4.92 14.71 0.34
C TYR A 26 -4.99 15.77 1.44
N PRO A 27 -6.21 16.08 1.94
CA PRO A 27 -6.36 17.03 3.04
C PRO A 27 -5.52 16.59 4.26
N THR A 28 -4.82 17.51 4.89
CA THR A 28 -4.02 17.20 6.10
C THR A 28 -4.86 16.66 7.26
N THR A 29 -6.18 16.79 7.18
CA THR A 29 -7.13 16.18 8.12
C THR A 29 -7.36 14.69 7.87
N SER A 30 -6.94 14.17 6.71
CA SER A 30 -7.12 12.76 6.34
C SER A 30 -6.00 11.86 6.82
N TYR A 31 -4.92 12.39 7.38
CA TYR A 31 -3.79 11.59 7.85
C TYR A 31 -3.04 12.24 8.99
N GLN A 32 -2.26 11.43 9.69
CA GLN A 32 -1.30 11.85 10.71
C GLN A 32 0.08 11.29 10.37
N LEU A 33 1.09 12.14 10.42
CA LEU A 33 2.49 11.75 10.29
C LEU A 33 3.17 11.86 11.67
N ASP A 34 4.30 11.17 11.81
CA ASP A 34 5.21 11.39 12.93
C ASP A 34 5.87 12.78 12.86
N GLU A 35 6.64 13.15 13.90
CA GLU A 35 7.30 14.46 13.99
C GLU A 35 8.35 14.67 12.88
N GLU A 36 8.92 13.58 12.36
CA GLU A 36 9.91 13.63 11.28
C GLU A 36 9.29 13.66 9.88
N GLY A 37 7.99 13.41 9.77
CA GLY A 37 7.27 13.30 8.49
C GLY A 37 7.66 12.07 7.66
N LYS A 38 8.17 11.01 8.32
CA LYS A 38 8.65 9.78 7.68
C LYS A 38 7.75 8.58 7.87
N THR A 39 6.82 8.66 8.82
CA THR A 39 5.89 7.59 9.14
C THR A 39 4.46 8.06 8.98
N ILE A 40 3.64 7.31 8.24
CA ILE A 40 2.18 7.48 8.31
C ILE A 40 1.71 6.79 9.59
N VAL A 41 1.37 7.57 10.60
CA VAL A 41 0.92 7.07 11.90
C VAL A 41 -0.54 6.65 11.86
N LYS A 42 -1.38 7.40 11.13
CA LYS A 42 -2.81 7.10 11.02
C LYS A 42 -3.41 7.67 9.75
N TRP A 43 -4.24 6.86 9.09
CA TRP A 43 -5.15 7.30 8.04
C TRP A 43 -6.54 7.52 8.64
N LEU A 44 -7.14 8.67 8.34
CA LEU A 44 -8.45 9.10 8.86
C LEU A 44 -9.47 9.30 7.74
N GLY A 45 -9.02 9.20 6.48
CA GLY A 45 -9.87 9.31 5.29
C GLY A 45 -10.68 8.04 5.04
N SER A 46 -11.58 8.12 4.08
CA SER A 46 -12.47 7.03 3.66
C SER A 46 -12.38 6.73 2.17
N GLU A 47 -11.30 7.14 1.53
CA GLU A 47 -11.09 6.95 0.11
C GLU A 47 -10.98 5.46 -0.23
N ALA A 48 -11.68 5.06 -1.31
CA ALA A 48 -11.61 3.69 -1.80
C ALA A 48 -10.33 3.41 -2.61
N GLU A 49 -9.72 4.45 -3.15
CA GLU A 49 -8.50 4.37 -3.97
C GLU A 49 -7.52 5.43 -3.49
N LEU A 50 -6.30 5.00 -3.14
CA LEU A 50 -5.25 5.87 -2.64
C LEU A 50 -4.00 5.78 -3.52
N ASP A 51 -3.56 6.89 -4.05
CA ASP A 51 -2.24 7.02 -4.66
C ASP A 51 -1.35 7.94 -3.81
N LEU A 52 -0.65 7.32 -2.85
CA LEU A 52 0.26 8.06 -1.96
C LEU A 52 1.59 8.40 -2.64
N SER A 53 1.90 7.79 -3.79
CA SER A 53 3.15 8.06 -4.52
C SER A 53 3.12 9.37 -5.27
N SER A 54 1.94 9.84 -5.66
CA SER A 54 1.74 11.06 -6.43
C SER A 54 1.66 12.33 -5.59
N ASP A 55 1.37 12.23 -4.27
CA ASP A 55 1.28 13.38 -3.38
C ASP A 55 2.63 13.70 -2.74
N PRO A 56 3.17 14.93 -2.94
CA PRO A 56 4.44 15.35 -2.36
C PRO A 56 4.51 15.23 -0.83
N ALA A 57 3.39 15.30 -0.13
CA ALA A 57 3.33 15.12 1.32
C ALA A 57 3.89 13.77 1.79
N PHE A 58 3.81 12.73 0.94
CA PHE A 58 4.30 11.39 1.26
C PHE A 58 5.65 11.04 0.62
N SER A 59 6.32 12.00 -0.04
CA SER A 59 7.59 11.76 -0.74
C SER A 59 8.77 11.36 0.16
N ALA A 60 8.67 11.65 1.47
CA ALA A 60 9.67 11.30 2.48
C ALA A 60 9.29 10.06 3.32
N ILE A 61 8.12 9.45 3.07
CA ILE A 61 7.63 8.33 3.87
C ILE A 61 8.50 7.08 3.64
N GLU A 62 9.03 6.57 4.74
CA GLU A 62 9.81 5.36 4.84
C GLU A 62 9.01 4.23 5.53
N THR A 63 8.02 4.59 6.35
CA THR A 63 7.28 3.63 7.18
C THR A 63 5.75 3.84 7.09
N ILE A 64 5.03 2.75 6.91
CA ILE A 64 3.60 2.67 7.22
C ILE A 64 3.49 2.16 8.65
N GLY A 65 3.09 3.03 9.56
CA GLY A 65 3.10 2.77 10.99
C GLY A 65 2.09 1.72 11.45
N SER A 66 2.28 1.28 12.69
CA SER A 66 1.43 0.26 13.31
C SER A 66 -0.04 0.66 13.26
N LYS A 67 -0.88 -0.22 12.68
CA LYS A 67 -2.33 -0.01 12.52
C LYS A 67 -2.73 1.27 11.79
N ALA A 68 -1.83 1.84 10.97
CA ALA A 68 -2.07 3.12 10.29
C ALA A 68 -3.34 3.11 9.43
N PHE A 69 -3.60 2.04 8.71
CA PHE A 69 -4.80 1.83 7.87
C PHE A 69 -5.72 0.73 8.42
N ALA A 70 -5.53 0.30 9.68
CA ALA A 70 -6.35 -0.78 10.21
C ALA A 70 -7.84 -0.41 10.17
N ASN A 71 -8.68 -1.37 9.70
CA ASN A 71 -10.12 -1.20 9.50
C ASN A 71 -10.53 -0.16 8.44
N CYS A 72 -9.67 0.21 7.51
CA CYS A 72 -10.07 0.98 6.32
C CYS A 72 -10.88 0.07 5.38
N ARG A 73 -12.16 -0.14 5.72
CA ARG A 73 -13.02 -1.15 5.10
C ARG A 73 -13.45 -0.82 3.68
N ASP A 74 -13.39 0.47 3.31
CA ASP A 74 -13.76 0.93 1.96
C ASP A 74 -12.55 0.97 1.02
N LEU A 75 -11.31 0.86 1.55
CA LEU A 75 -10.08 0.90 0.77
C LEU A 75 -9.98 -0.34 -0.14
N LYS A 76 -9.92 -0.10 -1.45
CA LYS A 76 -9.84 -1.14 -2.49
C LYS A 76 -8.46 -1.23 -3.11
N THR A 77 -7.84 -0.09 -3.35
CA THR A 77 -6.52 -0.02 -3.97
C THR A 77 -5.63 0.99 -3.26
N ILE A 78 -4.34 0.68 -3.16
CA ILE A 78 -3.35 1.61 -2.65
C ILE A 78 -2.04 1.51 -3.43
N ILE A 79 -1.47 2.68 -3.76
CA ILE A 79 -0.11 2.81 -4.27
C ILE A 79 0.74 3.38 -3.13
N LEU A 80 1.71 2.60 -2.66
CA LEU A 80 2.59 3.01 -1.56
C LEU A 80 3.63 4.04 -2.03
N PRO A 81 4.08 4.95 -1.15
CA PRO A 81 5.18 5.86 -1.43
C PRO A 81 6.45 5.09 -1.85
N GLU A 82 7.20 5.62 -2.80
CA GLU A 82 8.35 4.93 -3.41
C GLU A 82 9.46 4.56 -2.43
N LYS A 83 9.63 5.36 -1.36
CA LYS A 83 10.67 5.15 -0.34
C LYS A 83 10.24 4.26 0.82
N THR A 84 9.01 3.73 0.80
CA THR A 84 8.53 2.86 1.88
C THR A 84 9.39 1.61 1.98
N THR A 85 10.08 1.48 3.11
CA THR A 85 10.92 0.34 3.46
C THR A 85 10.25 -0.60 4.45
N ASN A 86 9.34 -0.08 5.29
CA ASN A 86 8.73 -0.84 6.36
C ASN A 86 7.21 -0.69 6.37
N ILE A 87 6.52 -1.80 6.59
CA ILE A 87 5.10 -1.86 6.93
C ILE A 87 5.01 -2.51 8.30
N GLU A 88 4.56 -1.76 9.30
CA GLU A 88 4.54 -2.22 10.69
C GLU A 88 3.32 -3.10 11.02
N GLY A 89 3.30 -3.59 12.27
CA GLY A 89 2.30 -4.54 12.74
C GLY A 89 0.86 -4.05 12.58
N GLY A 90 0.01 -4.89 11.99
CA GLY A 90 -1.41 -4.60 11.77
C GLY A 90 -1.71 -3.43 10.85
N ALA A 91 -0.72 -2.90 10.12
CA ALA A 91 -0.84 -1.65 9.35
C ALA A 91 -2.09 -1.59 8.47
N PHE A 92 -2.47 -2.69 7.83
CA PHE A 92 -3.66 -2.84 6.98
C PHE A 92 -4.62 -3.94 7.50
N SER A 93 -4.53 -4.31 8.78
CA SER A 93 -5.41 -5.34 9.35
C SER A 93 -6.88 -4.97 9.15
N ASP A 94 -7.69 -5.97 8.75
CA ASP A 94 -9.14 -5.83 8.50
C ASP A 94 -9.52 -4.84 7.38
N CYS A 95 -8.62 -4.55 6.45
CA CYS A 95 -8.95 -3.87 5.19
C CYS A 95 -9.66 -4.86 4.25
N ASN A 96 -10.92 -5.20 4.55
CA ASN A 96 -11.61 -6.32 3.93
C ASN A 96 -11.84 -6.17 2.42
N GLU A 97 -11.90 -4.94 1.91
CA GLU A 97 -12.11 -4.63 0.48
C GLU A 97 -10.79 -4.42 -0.27
N LEU A 98 -9.63 -4.39 0.42
CA LEU A 98 -8.33 -4.17 -0.21
C LEU A 98 -7.99 -5.33 -1.15
N ALA A 99 -8.02 -5.04 -2.46
CA ALA A 99 -7.85 -6.01 -3.52
C ALA A 99 -6.48 -5.91 -4.21
N GLU A 100 -5.92 -4.70 -4.28
CA GLU A 100 -4.69 -4.43 -5.02
C GLU A 100 -3.78 -3.47 -4.26
N ILE A 101 -2.49 -3.79 -4.25
CA ILE A 101 -1.43 -2.97 -3.68
C ILE A 101 -0.32 -2.81 -4.72
N THR A 102 0.06 -1.56 -5.01
CA THR A 102 1.31 -1.28 -5.69
C THR A 102 2.41 -1.11 -4.63
N TRP A 103 3.29 -2.10 -4.57
CA TRP A 103 4.34 -2.19 -3.56
C TRP A 103 5.50 -1.25 -3.88
N SER A 104 6.11 -0.65 -2.85
CA SER A 104 7.40 0.02 -3.01
C SER A 104 8.49 -0.99 -3.38
N ASN A 105 9.34 -0.64 -4.34
CA ASN A 105 10.51 -1.44 -4.67
C ASN A 105 11.60 -1.41 -3.57
N ALA A 106 11.51 -0.45 -2.65
CA ALA A 106 12.40 -0.32 -1.49
C ALA A 106 11.95 -1.14 -0.28
N LEU A 107 10.78 -1.84 -0.35
CA LEU A 107 10.19 -2.53 0.80
C LEU A 107 11.08 -3.67 1.28
N VAL A 108 11.46 -3.62 2.56
CA VAL A 108 12.34 -4.59 3.23
C VAL A 108 11.58 -5.47 4.21
N SER A 109 10.62 -4.89 4.95
CA SER A 109 10.00 -5.56 6.09
C SER A 109 8.49 -5.39 6.11
N ILE A 110 7.79 -6.49 6.42
CA ILE A 110 6.34 -6.54 6.66
C ILE A 110 6.13 -7.13 8.04
N GLY A 111 5.48 -6.38 8.92
CA GLY A 111 5.26 -6.72 10.33
C GLY A 111 4.18 -7.78 10.56
N GLU A 112 4.06 -8.18 11.83
CA GLU A 112 3.03 -9.10 12.32
C GLU A 112 1.63 -8.56 12.00
N ASP A 113 0.69 -9.43 11.55
CA ASP A 113 -0.68 -9.09 11.20
C ASP A 113 -0.84 -7.95 10.17
N ALA A 114 0.21 -7.53 9.48
CA ALA A 114 0.20 -6.32 8.65
C ALA A 114 -0.96 -6.28 7.65
N PHE A 115 -1.36 -7.41 7.09
CA PHE A 115 -2.47 -7.60 6.16
C PHE A 115 -3.45 -8.68 6.65
N PHE A 116 -3.54 -8.87 7.97
CA PHE A 116 -4.47 -9.83 8.54
C PHE A 116 -5.90 -9.54 8.06
N ALA A 117 -6.60 -10.58 7.58
CA ALA A 117 -7.97 -10.50 7.08
C ALA A 117 -8.22 -9.51 5.92
N CYS A 118 -7.22 -9.21 5.10
CA CYS A 118 -7.42 -8.53 3.81
C CYS A 118 -8.08 -9.50 2.81
N LYS A 119 -9.38 -9.76 2.97
CA LYS A 119 -10.10 -10.87 2.34
C LYS A 119 -10.15 -10.83 0.82
N ARG A 120 -9.96 -9.65 0.21
CA ARG A 120 -10.02 -9.45 -1.23
C ARG A 120 -8.66 -9.30 -1.90
N LEU A 121 -7.56 -9.32 -1.15
CA LEU A 121 -6.21 -9.22 -1.69
C LEU A 121 -5.92 -10.43 -2.58
N LYS A 122 -5.67 -10.18 -3.87
CA LYS A 122 -5.55 -11.24 -4.89
C LYS A 122 -4.13 -11.65 -5.18
N LYS A 123 -3.20 -10.71 -5.09
CA LYS A 123 -1.82 -10.92 -5.51
C LYS A 123 -0.84 -10.24 -4.57
N ILE A 124 0.25 -10.96 -4.29
CA ILE A 124 1.42 -10.44 -3.58
C ILE A 124 2.63 -10.61 -4.49
N ASP A 125 3.29 -9.51 -4.83
CA ASP A 125 4.51 -9.48 -5.66
C ASP A 125 5.60 -8.68 -4.93
N LEU A 126 6.33 -9.37 -4.04
CA LEU A 126 7.36 -8.78 -3.20
C LEU A 126 8.73 -9.00 -3.86
N LYS A 127 9.42 -7.91 -4.23
CA LYS A 127 10.68 -7.99 -4.99
C LYS A 127 11.93 -7.97 -4.12
N SER A 128 11.89 -7.22 -3.01
CA SER A 128 13.06 -6.89 -2.18
C SER A 128 12.89 -7.24 -0.70
N VAL A 129 11.71 -7.74 -0.30
CA VAL A 129 11.40 -8.05 1.10
C VAL A 129 12.34 -9.10 1.65
N GLN A 130 12.84 -8.84 2.86
CA GLN A 130 13.70 -9.74 3.63
C GLN A 130 12.94 -10.42 4.77
N ASN A 131 11.99 -9.69 5.40
CA ASN A 131 11.30 -10.18 6.58
C ASN A 131 9.78 -10.07 6.42
N ILE A 132 9.07 -11.16 6.71
CA ILE A 132 7.60 -11.21 6.81
C ILE A 132 7.26 -11.74 8.21
N GLY A 133 6.50 -10.95 8.96
CA GLY A 133 6.08 -11.25 10.33
C GLY A 133 5.06 -12.37 10.45
N ASN A 134 4.78 -12.74 11.70
CA ASN A 134 3.76 -13.74 12.03
C ASN A 134 2.39 -13.28 11.49
N THR A 135 1.61 -14.21 10.97
CA THR A 135 0.22 -13.98 10.50
C THR A 135 0.04 -12.81 9.54
N ALA A 136 1.15 -12.31 8.94
CA ALA A 136 1.16 -11.07 8.14
C ALA A 136 0.10 -11.03 7.05
N PHE A 137 -0.23 -12.14 6.41
CA PHE A 137 -1.27 -12.28 5.37
C PHE A 137 -2.33 -13.31 5.74
N SER A 138 -2.43 -13.68 7.03
CA SER A 138 -3.43 -14.65 7.46
C SER A 138 -4.84 -14.18 7.17
N GLY A 139 -5.68 -15.05 6.61
CA GLY A 139 -7.05 -14.71 6.24
C GLY A 139 -7.20 -13.91 4.95
N CYS A 140 -6.17 -13.79 4.11
CA CYS A 140 -6.27 -13.24 2.76
C CYS A 140 -6.95 -14.26 1.84
N ALA A 141 -8.26 -14.42 1.99
CA ALA A 141 -9.02 -15.51 1.40
C ALA A 141 -9.10 -15.48 -0.14
N ALA A 142 -8.91 -14.33 -0.78
CA ALA A 142 -8.92 -14.23 -2.24
C ALA A 142 -7.53 -14.35 -2.88
N LEU A 143 -6.48 -14.68 -2.10
CA LEU A 143 -5.11 -14.66 -2.58
C LEU A 143 -4.85 -15.82 -3.54
N GLU A 144 -4.60 -15.49 -4.79
CA GLU A 144 -4.38 -16.44 -5.89
C GLU A 144 -2.91 -16.56 -6.29
N GLU A 145 -2.15 -15.46 -6.16
CA GLU A 145 -0.76 -15.40 -6.60
C GLU A 145 0.15 -14.84 -5.51
N ILE A 146 1.21 -15.58 -5.19
CA ILE A 146 2.25 -15.16 -4.26
C ILE A 146 3.62 -15.29 -4.93
N PHE A 147 4.33 -14.17 -5.05
CA PHE A 147 5.71 -14.13 -5.53
C PHE A 147 6.61 -13.68 -4.37
N LEU A 148 7.27 -14.65 -3.74
CA LEU A 148 8.23 -14.37 -2.69
C LEU A 148 9.62 -14.17 -3.29
N PRO A 149 10.36 -13.13 -2.87
CA PRO A 149 11.67 -12.81 -3.42
C PRO A 149 12.75 -13.77 -2.93
N LYS A 150 13.87 -13.82 -3.66
CA LYS A 150 15.06 -14.57 -3.23
C LYS A 150 15.76 -13.95 -2.02
N THR A 151 15.48 -12.67 -1.78
CA THR A 151 15.99 -11.88 -0.65
C THR A 151 15.32 -12.23 0.67
N LEU A 152 14.22 -13.02 0.65
CA LEU A 152 13.48 -13.36 1.87
C LEU A 152 14.38 -14.19 2.82
N GLU A 153 14.60 -13.67 4.02
CA GLU A 153 15.43 -14.28 5.08
C GLU A 153 14.55 -14.88 6.16
N GLU A 154 13.48 -14.17 6.56
CA GLU A 154 12.58 -14.57 7.62
C GLU A 154 11.12 -14.62 7.14
N LEU A 155 10.46 -15.74 7.45
CA LEU A 155 9.02 -15.93 7.23
C LEU A 155 8.37 -16.33 8.54
N GLY A 156 7.51 -15.47 9.03
CA GLY A 156 6.81 -15.62 10.30
C GLY A 156 5.83 -16.79 10.34
N TYR A 157 5.48 -17.16 11.54
CA TYR A 157 4.54 -18.24 11.83
C TYR A 157 3.18 -17.92 11.20
N SER A 158 2.57 -18.91 10.54
CA SER A 158 1.23 -18.77 9.97
C SER A 158 1.04 -17.57 9.04
N ALA A 159 2.11 -17.07 8.41
CA ALA A 159 2.09 -15.85 7.61
C ALA A 159 1.01 -15.87 6.52
N PHE A 160 0.64 -17.03 5.99
CA PHE A 160 -0.36 -17.23 4.93
C PHE A 160 -1.49 -18.19 5.32
N THR A 161 -1.74 -18.40 6.60
CA THR A 161 -2.82 -19.30 7.06
C THR A 161 -4.17 -18.74 6.63
N PHE A 162 -5.11 -19.63 6.28
CA PHE A 162 -6.44 -19.28 5.75
C PHE A 162 -6.46 -18.47 4.44
N CYS A 163 -5.37 -18.52 3.66
CA CYS A 163 -5.39 -18.10 2.27
C CYS A 163 -5.97 -19.25 1.43
N ILE A 164 -6.85 -18.95 0.45
CA ILE A 164 -7.37 -20.00 -0.46
C ILE A 164 -6.31 -20.27 -1.51
N TYR A 165 -5.65 -21.42 -1.37
CA TYR A 165 -4.62 -21.86 -2.29
C TYR A 165 -5.20 -22.65 -3.47
N ASN A 166 -5.12 -22.10 -4.65
CA ASN A 166 -5.08 -22.93 -5.85
C ASN A 166 -3.63 -23.34 -6.10
N HIS A 167 -3.31 -24.61 -5.97
CA HIS A 167 -1.97 -25.24 -6.06
C HIS A 167 -1.12 -24.89 -7.33
N ARG A 168 -1.50 -23.89 -8.11
CA ARG A 168 -0.89 -23.64 -9.42
C ARG A 168 0.23 -22.60 -9.46
N THR A 169 0.48 -21.83 -8.41
CA THR A 169 1.37 -20.65 -8.53
C THR A 169 2.30 -20.32 -7.36
N THR A 170 2.70 -21.28 -6.54
CA THR A 170 3.87 -21.05 -5.69
C THR A 170 5.14 -21.17 -6.52
N LYS A 171 5.59 -20.07 -7.10
CA LYS A 171 7.00 -19.98 -7.53
C LYS A 171 7.84 -19.62 -6.31
N THR A 172 7.82 -20.48 -5.29
CA THR A 172 8.78 -20.42 -4.20
C THR A 172 10.10 -21.00 -4.70
N ASN A 173 11.16 -20.21 -4.71
CA ASN A 173 12.48 -20.78 -4.73
C ASN A 173 12.64 -21.61 -3.45
N GLN A 174 12.97 -22.86 -3.58
CA GLN A 174 13.09 -23.99 -2.65
C GLN A 174 13.62 -23.77 -1.20
N LYS A 175 13.76 -22.55 -0.70
CA LYS A 175 14.27 -22.28 0.66
C LYS A 175 13.23 -22.53 1.77
N TYR A 176 11.94 -22.55 1.44
CA TYR A 176 10.83 -22.72 2.39
C TYR A 176 9.91 -23.87 1.97
N PRO A 177 10.36 -25.15 2.08
CA PRO A 177 9.60 -26.33 1.64
C PRO A 177 8.35 -26.61 2.48
N SER A 178 8.17 -25.91 3.58
CA SER A 178 7.03 -26.03 4.48
C SER A 178 6.50 -24.65 4.88
N VAL A 179 6.07 -23.85 3.92
CA VAL A 179 5.09 -22.83 4.21
C VAL A 179 3.83 -23.60 4.55
N ASN A 180 3.58 -23.83 5.85
CA ASN A 180 2.28 -24.35 6.30
C ASN A 180 1.23 -23.32 5.94
N LEU A 181 0.62 -23.57 4.80
CA LEU A 181 -0.43 -22.81 4.18
C LEU A 181 -1.75 -23.29 4.74
#